data_3d62a16686e1ae1a9d8964dfd3334dc3
#
_entry.id   3d62a16686e1ae1a9d8964dfd3334dc3
#
_cell.length_a   1.000
_cell.length_b   1.000
_cell.length_c   1.000
_cell.angle_alpha   90.00
_cell.angle_beta   90.00
_cell.angle_gamma   90.00
#
_symmetry.space_group_name_H-M   'P 1'
#
loop_
_entity.id
_entity.type
_entity.pdbx_description
1 polymer ?
#
loop_
_entity_poly.entity_id
_entity_poly.type
_entity_poly.pdbx_seq_one_letter_code
_entity_poly.pdbx_strand_id
1 'polypeptide(L)'
;TYTYDKVGRLLTETDALGGVTAYTYDLAGNQLSVTDPEGNVTKYIYDLLGRAVEQINADGSKTRTVYDALGRTTESYDELGGKTATTYDANGNQLTVTDPKGNKTSYQYNRKDQITVITYADGGETRYTYNALGNVSEVTDQNGNATKYTYDALGRTHTETNAVGVVTEYGYDKVGNTVSITKDETVIAKSEYDGAYRVEKTIDGLGNAGTKQYDGVGN
;
A
#
# COMPACT_ATOMS: atom_id res chain seq x y z
N THR A 1 22.20 25.81 11.20
CA THR A 1 22.00 27.05 10.43
C THR A 1 21.66 26.73 9.00
N TYR A 2 21.00 27.67 8.30
CA TYR A 2 20.56 27.46 6.91
C TYR A 2 21.03 28.62 6.06
N THR A 3 21.42 28.34 4.81
CA THR A 3 21.66 29.37 3.80
C THR A 3 20.78 29.13 2.59
N TYR A 4 20.42 30.21 1.90
CA TYR A 4 19.49 30.17 0.77
C TYR A 4 20.03 30.97 -0.40
N ASP A 5 19.63 30.63 -1.61
CA ASP A 5 19.89 31.43 -2.78
C ASP A 5 18.96 32.65 -2.88
N LYS A 6 19.10 33.46 -3.93
CA LYS A 6 18.33 34.68 -4.12
C LYS A 6 16.84 34.47 -4.39
N VAL A 7 16.45 33.23 -4.73
CA VAL A 7 15.04 32.86 -4.96
C VAL A 7 14.47 32.00 -3.82
N GLY A 8 15.20 31.85 -2.69
CA GLY A 8 14.74 31.21 -1.47
C GLY A 8 14.91 29.70 -1.43
N ARG A 9 15.72 29.09 -2.33
CA ARG A 9 16.02 27.65 -2.27
C ARG A 9 17.17 27.40 -1.29
N LEU A 10 17.06 26.31 -0.50
CA LEU A 10 18.05 25.92 0.50
C LEU A 10 19.36 25.52 -0.19
N LEU A 11 20.45 26.23 0.11
CA LEU A 11 21.79 25.91 -0.39
C LEU A 11 22.57 25.04 0.58
N THR A 12 22.49 25.35 1.88
CA THR A 12 23.17 24.55 2.90
C THR A 12 22.35 24.47 4.16
N GLU A 13 22.45 23.33 4.84
CA GLU A 13 22.00 23.11 6.20
C GLU A 13 23.20 22.69 7.05
N THR A 14 23.44 23.37 8.20
CA THR A 14 24.48 22.99 9.15
C THR A 14 23.83 22.51 10.44
N ASP A 15 24.14 21.31 10.87
CA ASP A 15 23.63 20.70 12.08
C ASP A 15 24.28 21.26 13.36
N ALA A 16 23.90 20.71 14.52
CA ALA A 16 24.42 21.14 15.82
C ALA A 16 25.90 20.74 16.05
N LEU A 17 26.41 19.78 15.29
CA LEU A 17 27.79 19.30 15.37
C LEU A 17 28.70 19.96 14.34
N GLY A 18 28.15 20.85 13.49
CA GLY A 18 28.87 21.54 12.44
C GLY A 18 28.93 20.79 11.10
N GLY A 19 28.20 19.66 10.99
CA GLY A 19 28.07 18.93 9.73
C GLY A 19 27.27 19.75 8.72
N VAL A 20 27.77 19.88 7.48
CA VAL A 20 27.15 20.69 6.42
C VAL A 20 26.59 19.79 5.34
N THR A 21 25.28 19.86 5.12
CA THR A 21 24.60 19.29 3.93
C THR A 21 24.41 20.41 2.90
N ALA A 22 24.82 20.18 1.64
CA ALA A 22 24.75 21.16 0.56
C ALA A 22 23.86 20.67 -0.60
N TYR A 23 23.16 21.62 -1.24
CA TYR A 23 22.21 21.36 -2.30
C TYR A 23 22.51 22.20 -3.53
N THR A 24 22.33 21.64 -4.72
CA THR A 24 22.41 22.39 -5.99
C THR A 24 21.13 22.21 -6.79
N TYR A 25 20.84 23.19 -7.64
CA TYR A 25 19.60 23.22 -8.41
C TYR A 25 19.84 23.66 -9.85
N ASP A 26 18.96 23.21 -10.74
CA ASP A 26 18.90 23.77 -12.09
C ASP A 26 18.11 25.09 -12.12
N LEU A 27 18.00 25.70 -13.33
CA LEU A 27 17.26 26.94 -13.51
C LEU A 27 15.75 26.79 -13.29
N ALA A 28 15.20 25.60 -13.46
CA ALA A 28 13.79 25.29 -13.23
C ALA A 28 13.46 25.05 -11.75
N GLY A 29 14.50 24.90 -10.88
CA GLY A 29 14.34 24.64 -9.46
C GLY A 29 14.44 23.17 -9.08
N ASN A 30 14.72 22.28 -10.01
CA ASN A 30 14.95 20.87 -9.70
C ASN A 30 16.29 20.70 -8.99
N GLN A 31 16.32 19.89 -7.92
CA GLN A 31 17.53 19.63 -7.15
C GLN A 31 18.48 18.71 -7.92
N LEU A 32 19.63 19.23 -8.33
CA LEU A 32 20.62 18.47 -9.10
C LEU A 32 21.51 17.58 -8.22
N SER A 33 21.81 18.01 -7.00
CA SER A 33 22.61 17.20 -6.07
C SER A 33 22.33 17.51 -4.61
N VAL A 34 22.66 16.53 -3.77
CA VAL A 34 22.85 16.67 -2.32
C VAL A 34 24.25 16.20 -2.00
N THR A 35 24.98 16.98 -1.21
CA THR A 35 26.26 16.58 -0.61
C THR A 35 26.06 16.47 0.89
N ASP A 36 26.32 15.32 1.48
CA ASP A 36 26.22 15.11 2.92
C ASP A 36 27.42 15.68 3.67
N PRO A 37 27.43 15.72 5.02
CA PRO A 37 28.56 16.22 5.81
C PRO A 37 29.87 15.47 5.60
N GLU A 38 29.83 14.21 5.19
CA GLU A 38 30.99 13.35 4.89
C GLU A 38 31.52 13.57 3.48
N GLY A 39 30.86 14.42 2.67
CA GLY A 39 31.26 14.76 1.29
C GLY A 39 30.70 13.76 0.24
N ASN A 40 29.83 12.85 0.61
CA ASN A 40 29.19 11.95 -0.35
C ASN A 40 28.17 12.74 -1.18
N VAL A 41 28.19 12.55 -2.50
CA VAL A 41 27.33 13.29 -3.42
C VAL A 41 26.32 12.37 -4.07
N THR A 42 25.03 12.64 -3.86
CA THR A 42 23.93 12.05 -4.63
C THR A 42 23.50 13.05 -5.70
N LYS A 43 23.37 12.60 -6.94
CA LYS A 43 22.97 13.42 -8.11
C LYS A 43 21.63 12.95 -8.68
N TYR A 44 20.89 13.90 -9.25
CA TYR A 44 19.59 13.64 -9.89
C TYR A 44 19.59 14.18 -11.31
N ILE A 45 18.99 13.42 -12.22
CA ILE A 45 18.78 13.81 -13.62
C ILE A 45 17.27 13.85 -13.86
N TYR A 46 16.83 14.87 -14.58
CA TYR A 46 15.43 15.14 -14.86
C TYR A 46 15.15 15.11 -16.36
N ASP A 47 13.94 14.75 -16.71
CA ASP A 47 13.46 14.95 -18.07
C ASP A 47 12.97 16.40 -18.29
N LEU A 48 12.52 16.70 -19.50
CA LEU A 48 12.04 18.05 -19.87
C LEU A 48 10.77 18.49 -19.11
N LEU A 49 10.09 17.57 -18.45
CA LEU A 49 8.90 17.85 -17.63
C LEU A 49 9.25 18.00 -16.13
N GLY A 50 10.53 17.96 -15.76
CA GLY A 50 11.00 18.08 -14.37
C GLY A 50 10.79 16.81 -13.54
N ARG A 51 10.58 15.65 -14.16
CA ARG A 51 10.46 14.37 -13.45
C ARG A 51 11.84 13.74 -13.32
N ALA A 52 12.21 13.28 -12.11
CA ALA A 52 13.46 12.58 -11.89
C ALA A 52 13.49 11.27 -12.68
N VAL A 53 14.47 11.10 -13.57
CA VAL A 53 14.67 9.92 -14.41
C VAL A 53 15.87 9.08 -14.01
N GLU A 54 16.86 9.66 -13.31
CA GLU A 54 18.02 8.92 -12.79
C GLU A 54 18.48 9.54 -11.46
N GLN A 55 18.81 8.69 -10.50
CA GLN A 55 19.56 9.05 -9.29
C GLN A 55 20.90 8.33 -9.33
N ILE A 56 21.99 9.03 -9.01
CA ILE A 56 23.35 8.51 -8.94
C ILE A 56 23.84 8.70 -7.51
N ASN A 57 24.07 7.62 -6.80
CA ASN A 57 24.57 7.63 -5.43
C ASN A 57 26.08 7.92 -5.38
N ALA A 58 26.62 8.22 -4.20
CA ALA A 58 28.02 8.56 -4.01
C ALA A 58 28.98 7.40 -4.37
N ASP A 59 28.55 6.16 -4.23
CA ASP A 59 29.29 4.95 -4.62
C ASP A 59 29.23 4.67 -6.14
N GLY A 60 28.52 5.51 -6.90
CA GLY A 60 28.31 5.37 -8.34
C GLY A 60 27.16 4.44 -8.73
N SER A 61 26.50 3.79 -7.78
CA SER A 61 25.28 3.04 -8.06
C SER A 61 24.17 3.97 -8.57
N LYS A 62 23.24 3.41 -9.37
CA LYS A 62 22.22 4.21 -10.05
C LYS A 62 20.87 3.56 -9.97
N THR A 63 19.86 4.37 -9.74
CA THR A 63 18.46 3.99 -10.02
C THR A 63 17.95 4.77 -11.23
N ARG A 64 17.04 4.20 -12.00
CA ARG A 64 16.49 4.86 -13.20
C ARG A 64 14.99 4.60 -13.30
N THR A 65 14.24 5.61 -13.73
CA THR A 65 12.80 5.52 -13.98
C THR A 65 12.49 5.98 -15.40
N VAL A 66 11.65 5.23 -16.11
CA VAL A 66 11.13 5.59 -17.43
C VAL A 66 9.64 5.83 -17.31
N TYR A 67 9.18 6.92 -17.90
CA TYR A 67 7.77 7.30 -17.89
C TYR A 67 7.18 7.25 -19.29
N ASP A 68 5.89 6.97 -19.37
CA ASP A 68 5.14 7.19 -20.61
C ASP A 68 4.70 8.66 -20.78
N ALA A 69 4.02 8.95 -21.88
CA ALA A 69 3.54 10.30 -22.18
C ALA A 69 2.51 10.84 -21.15
N LEU A 70 1.84 9.96 -20.40
CA LEU A 70 0.88 10.32 -19.35
C LEU A 70 1.55 10.46 -17.97
N GLY A 71 2.87 10.25 -17.87
CA GLY A 71 3.63 10.37 -16.62
C GLY A 71 3.58 9.12 -15.74
N ARG A 72 3.11 7.99 -16.23
CA ARG A 72 3.09 6.73 -15.50
C ARG A 72 4.43 6.03 -15.67
N THR A 73 4.95 5.41 -14.60
CA THR A 73 6.20 4.64 -14.64
C THR A 73 6.01 3.36 -15.45
N THR A 74 6.73 3.23 -16.57
CA THR A 74 6.75 2.02 -17.40
C THR A 74 7.93 1.11 -17.11
N GLU A 75 9.04 1.66 -16.66
CA GLU A 75 10.21 0.89 -16.22
C GLU A 75 10.86 1.55 -15.02
N SER A 76 11.32 0.75 -14.08
CA SER A 76 12.22 1.16 -13.00
C SER A 76 13.43 0.22 -12.95
N TYR A 77 14.60 0.78 -12.68
CA TYR A 77 15.84 0.05 -12.53
C TYR A 77 16.39 0.30 -11.13
N ASP A 78 16.72 -0.77 -10.42
CA ASP A 78 17.38 -0.71 -9.12
C ASP A 78 18.90 -0.48 -9.27
N GLU A 79 19.59 -0.33 -8.15
CA GLU A 79 21.04 -0.06 -8.09
C GLU A 79 21.90 -1.20 -8.68
N LEU A 80 21.36 -2.41 -8.76
CA LEU A 80 22.01 -3.58 -9.36
C LEU A 80 21.68 -3.72 -10.85
N GLY A 81 20.88 -2.81 -11.42
CA GLY A 81 20.41 -2.83 -12.80
C GLY A 81 19.21 -3.75 -13.02
N GLY A 82 18.62 -4.26 -11.94
CA GLY A 82 17.39 -5.06 -12.00
C GLY A 82 16.23 -4.21 -12.53
N LYS A 83 15.58 -4.68 -13.60
CA LYS A 83 14.50 -3.98 -14.28
C LYS A 83 13.13 -4.50 -13.83
N THR A 84 12.27 -3.61 -13.33
CA THR A 84 10.84 -3.84 -13.23
C THR A 84 10.14 -3.11 -14.36
N ALA A 85 9.24 -3.79 -15.11
CA ALA A 85 8.48 -3.21 -16.21
C ALA A 85 6.98 -3.29 -15.94
N THR A 86 6.26 -2.20 -16.19
CA THR A 86 4.81 -2.09 -15.98
C THR A 86 4.14 -1.63 -17.26
N THR A 87 3.02 -2.28 -17.63
CA THR A 87 2.15 -1.82 -18.71
C THR A 87 0.78 -1.43 -18.17
N TYR A 88 0.10 -0.55 -18.88
CA TYR A 88 -1.17 0.03 -18.45
C TYR A 88 -2.22 -0.04 -19.56
N ASP A 89 -3.48 -0.08 -19.17
CA ASP A 89 -4.60 0.17 -20.08
C ASP A 89 -4.83 1.68 -20.31
N ALA A 90 -5.85 2.00 -21.12
CA ALA A 90 -6.21 3.37 -21.40
C ALA A 90 -6.77 4.14 -20.18
N ASN A 91 -7.34 3.44 -19.18
CA ASN A 91 -7.87 4.05 -17.96
C ASN A 91 -6.76 4.30 -16.92
N GLY A 92 -5.54 3.73 -17.10
CA GLY A 92 -4.43 3.84 -16.18
C GLY A 92 -4.28 2.64 -15.24
N ASN A 93 -5.06 1.58 -15.42
CA ASN A 93 -4.92 0.36 -14.64
C ASN A 93 -3.69 -0.41 -15.09
N GLN A 94 -2.95 -1.01 -14.16
CA GLN A 94 -1.79 -1.85 -14.46
C GLN A 94 -2.23 -3.15 -15.12
N LEU A 95 -1.82 -3.39 -16.38
CA LEU A 95 -2.10 -4.66 -17.07
C LEU A 95 -1.08 -5.73 -16.73
N THR A 96 0.19 -5.36 -16.63
CA THR A 96 1.26 -6.28 -16.28
C THR A 96 2.33 -5.62 -15.44
N VAL A 97 2.94 -6.40 -14.55
CA VAL A 97 4.19 -6.06 -13.86
C VAL A 97 5.17 -7.22 -14.09
N THR A 98 6.36 -6.93 -14.57
CA THR A 98 7.44 -7.90 -14.73
C THR A 98 8.58 -7.51 -13.81
N ASP A 99 8.97 -8.40 -12.91
CA ASP A 99 10.05 -8.17 -11.95
C ASP A 99 11.45 -8.32 -12.61
N PRO A 100 12.55 -7.98 -11.89
CA PRO A 100 13.91 -8.12 -12.42
C PRO A 100 14.32 -9.54 -12.78
N LYS A 101 13.65 -10.55 -12.25
CA LYS A 101 13.88 -11.97 -12.59
C LYS A 101 13.09 -12.43 -13.81
N GLY A 102 12.24 -11.57 -14.38
CA GLY A 102 11.37 -11.90 -15.51
C GLY A 102 10.03 -12.51 -15.10
N ASN A 103 9.71 -12.60 -13.81
CA ASN A 103 8.43 -13.09 -13.36
C ASN A 103 7.36 -12.03 -13.69
N LYS A 104 6.35 -12.45 -14.46
CA LYS A 104 5.29 -11.58 -14.93
C LYS A 104 4.00 -11.84 -14.17
N THR A 105 3.46 -10.81 -13.56
CA THR A 105 2.10 -10.80 -13.02
C THR A 105 1.21 -9.98 -13.96
N SER A 106 0.02 -10.47 -14.30
CA SER A 106 -0.96 -9.77 -15.14
C SER A 106 -2.30 -9.63 -14.43
N TYR A 107 -3.01 -8.56 -14.79
CA TYR A 107 -4.25 -8.14 -14.16
C TYR A 107 -5.34 -7.95 -15.21
N GLN A 108 -6.54 -8.39 -14.91
CA GLN A 108 -7.74 -8.11 -15.70
C GLN A 108 -8.74 -7.30 -14.86
N TYR A 109 -9.48 -6.45 -15.51
CA TYR A 109 -10.41 -5.52 -14.85
C TYR A 109 -11.81 -5.64 -15.45
N ASN A 110 -12.81 -5.33 -14.64
CA ASN A 110 -14.16 -5.12 -15.12
C ASN A 110 -14.34 -3.65 -15.63
N ARG A 111 -15.56 -3.32 -16.10
CA ARG A 111 -15.88 -1.96 -16.58
C ARG A 111 -15.86 -0.86 -15.50
N LYS A 112 -15.70 -1.21 -14.23
CA LYS A 112 -15.59 -0.31 -13.08
C LYS A 112 -14.14 -0.20 -12.58
N ASP A 113 -13.16 -0.65 -13.37
CA ASP A 113 -11.73 -0.68 -13.03
C ASP A 113 -11.40 -1.53 -11.77
N GLN A 114 -12.24 -2.52 -11.46
CA GLN A 114 -12.01 -3.45 -10.37
C GLN A 114 -11.31 -4.71 -10.90
N ILE A 115 -10.27 -5.18 -10.21
CA ILE A 115 -9.51 -6.39 -10.59
C ILE A 115 -10.43 -7.60 -10.56
N THR A 116 -10.52 -8.33 -11.67
CA THR A 116 -11.28 -9.59 -11.74
C THR A 116 -10.39 -10.82 -11.74
N VAL A 117 -9.18 -10.71 -12.29
CA VAL A 117 -8.21 -11.81 -12.33
C VAL A 117 -6.80 -11.24 -12.10
N ILE A 118 -6.04 -11.90 -11.25
CA ILE A 118 -4.58 -11.77 -11.16
C ILE A 118 -4.00 -13.08 -11.63
N THR A 119 -3.15 -13.07 -12.66
CA THR A 119 -2.38 -14.24 -13.11
C THR A 119 -0.93 -14.05 -12.72
N TYR A 120 -0.36 -14.97 -11.99
CA TYR A 120 1.03 -14.94 -11.51
C TYR A 120 1.98 -15.60 -12.49
N ALA A 121 3.28 -15.46 -12.27
CA ALA A 121 4.32 -15.96 -13.18
C ALA A 121 4.34 -17.49 -13.33
N ASP A 122 3.88 -18.22 -12.32
CA ASP A 122 3.73 -19.69 -12.34
C ASP A 122 2.46 -20.17 -13.06
N GLY A 123 1.62 -19.23 -13.53
CA GLY A 123 0.34 -19.50 -14.16
C GLY A 123 -0.83 -19.64 -13.19
N GLY A 124 -0.58 -19.58 -11.89
CA GLY A 124 -1.64 -19.54 -10.87
C GLY A 124 -2.50 -18.31 -10.99
N GLU A 125 -3.77 -18.40 -10.65
CA GLU A 125 -4.70 -17.27 -10.74
C GLU A 125 -5.43 -17.05 -9.43
N THR A 126 -5.62 -15.77 -9.08
CA THR A 126 -6.61 -15.32 -8.08
C THR A 126 -7.72 -14.60 -8.79
N ARG A 127 -8.98 -15.00 -8.53
CA ARG A 127 -10.18 -14.43 -9.17
C ARG A 127 -11.04 -13.71 -8.15
N TYR A 128 -11.62 -12.59 -8.58
CA TYR A 128 -12.50 -11.77 -7.77
C TYR A 128 -13.85 -11.59 -8.46
N THR A 129 -14.91 -11.71 -7.70
CA THR A 129 -16.25 -11.28 -8.13
C THR A 129 -16.78 -10.19 -7.20
N TYR A 130 -17.72 -9.42 -7.67
CA TYR A 130 -18.22 -8.25 -6.95
C TYR A 130 -19.75 -8.24 -6.93
N ASN A 131 -20.33 -7.74 -5.84
CA ASN A 131 -21.76 -7.48 -5.76
C ASN A 131 -22.11 -6.18 -6.53
N ALA A 132 -23.40 -5.86 -6.61
CA ALA A 132 -23.88 -4.67 -7.32
C ALA A 132 -23.34 -3.34 -6.75
N LEU A 133 -23.01 -3.31 -5.45
CA LEU A 133 -22.44 -2.15 -4.75
C LEU A 133 -20.92 -2.01 -4.98
N GLY A 134 -20.26 -3.03 -5.57
CA GLY A 134 -18.83 -3.01 -5.82
C GLY A 134 -17.98 -3.64 -4.72
N ASN A 135 -18.58 -4.25 -3.70
CA ASN A 135 -17.85 -5.00 -2.69
C ASN A 135 -17.51 -6.40 -3.23
N VAL A 136 -16.34 -6.93 -2.86
CA VAL A 136 -15.92 -8.29 -3.24
C VAL A 136 -16.91 -9.32 -2.69
N SER A 137 -17.58 -10.08 -3.56
CA SER A 137 -18.53 -11.13 -3.14
C SER A 137 -17.88 -12.51 -3.07
N GLU A 138 -16.80 -12.74 -3.82
CA GLU A 138 -16.05 -13.99 -3.77
C GLU A 138 -14.61 -13.76 -4.20
N VAL A 139 -13.68 -14.44 -3.53
CA VAL A 139 -12.26 -14.57 -3.93
C VAL A 139 -11.97 -16.04 -4.11
N THR A 140 -11.44 -16.43 -5.27
CA THR A 140 -10.91 -17.79 -5.51
C THR A 140 -9.39 -17.70 -5.58
N ASP A 141 -8.68 -18.45 -4.73
CA ASP A 141 -7.22 -18.49 -4.71
C ASP A 141 -6.63 -19.35 -5.84
N GLN A 142 -5.30 -19.42 -5.93
CA GLN A 142 -4.58 -20.20 -6.94
C GLN A 142 -4.83 -21.71 -6.83
N ASN A 143 -5.27 -22.21 -5.68
CA ASN A 143 -5.59 -23.63 -5.45
C ASN A 143 -7.05 -23.94 -5.76
N GLY A 144 -7.84 -22.95 -6.18
CA GLY A 144 -9.28 -23.10 -6.43
C GLY A 144 -10.13 -23.00 -5.17
N ASN A 145 -9.57 -22.61 -4.02
CA ASN A 145 -10.35 -22.38 -2.80
C ASN A 145 -11.11 -21.07 -2.91
N ALA A 146 -12.43 -21.14 -2.77
CA ALA A 146 -13.29 -19.96 -2.82
C ALA A 146 -13.67 -19.51 -1.41
N THR A 147 -13.49 -18.20 -1.14
CA THR A 147 -14.03 -17.53 0.05
C THR A 147 -15.11 -16.57 -0.40
N LYS A 148 -16.30 -16.65 0.18
CA LYS A 148 -17.46 -15.81 -0.13
C LYS A 148 -17.75 -14.83 0.98
N TYR A 149 -18.20 -13.63 0.59
CA TYR A 149 -18.50 -12.54 1.51
C TYR A 149 -19.93 -12.03 1.31
N THR A 150 -20.61 -11.76 2.41
CA THR A 150 -21.83 -10.95 2.41
C THR A 150 -21.62 -9.68 3.23
N TYR A 151 -22.47 -8.69 3.01
CA TYR A 151 -22.32 -7.38 3.62
C TYR A 151 -23.65 -6.91 4.21
N ASP A 152 -23.57 -6.15 5.28
CA ASP A 152 -24.72 -5.47 5.84
C ASP A 152 -25.11 -4.23 4.98
N ALA A 153 -26.18 -3.55 5.39
CA ALA A 153 -26.67 -2.36 4.68
C ALA A 153 -25.69 -1.16 4.69
N LEU A 154 -24.69 -1.17 5.57
CA LEU A 154 -23.63 -0.16 5.65
C LEU A 154 -22.37 -0.56 4.88
N GLY A 155 -22.36 -1.73 4.21
CA GLY A 155 -21.22 -2.23 3.45
C GLY A 155 -20.12 -2.87 4.29
N ARG A 156 -20.39 -3.19 5.57
CA ARG A 156 -19.47 -3.93 6.44
C ARG A 156 -19.65 -5.43 6.20
N THR A 157 -18.57 -6.20 6.27
CA THR A 157 -18.63 -7.66 6.12
C THR A 157 -19.56 -8.26 7.16
N HIS A 158 -20.66 -8.90 6.70
CA HIS A 158 -21.59 -9.60 7.56
C HIS A 158 -21.18 -11.05 7.74
N THR A 159 -20.92 -11.77 6.64
CA THR A 159 -20.40 -13.13 6.71
C THR A 159 -19.21 -13.34 5.80
N GLU A 160 -18.34 -14.25 6.22
CA GLU A 160 -17.27 -14.84 5.43
C GLU A 160 -17.48 -16.37 5.42
N THR A 161 -17.55 -16.98 4.24
CA THR A 161 -17.64 -18.44 4.09
C THR A 161 -16.38 -18.93 3.39
N ASN A 162 -15.59 -19.76 4.04
CA ASN A 162 -14.38 -20.32 3.45
C ASN A 162 -14.67 -21.49 2.50
N ALA A 163 -13.63 -22.01 1.83
CA ALA A 163 -13.76 -23.07 0.83
C ALA A 163 -14.32 -24.41 1.37
N VAL A 164 -14.23 -24.67 2.66
CA VAL A 164 -14.79 -25.88 3.29
C VAL A 164 -16.19 -25.64 3.86
N GLY A 165 -16.79 -24.47 3.61
CA GLY A 165 -18.16 -24.15 3.99
C GLY A 165 -18.32 -23.59 5.40
N VAL A 166 -17.24 -23.37 6.15
CA VAL A 166 -17.30 -22.76 7.48
C VAL A 166 -17.70 -21.30 7.35
N VAL A 167 -18.74 -20.90 8.06
CA VAL A 167 -19.28 -19.54 8.07
C VAL A 167 -18.79 -18.80 9.31
N THR A 168 -18.11 -17.66 9.09
CA THR A 168 -17.81 -16.68 10.14
C THR A 168 -18.75 -15.49 9.97
N GLU A 169 -19.48 -15.14 11.02
CA GLU A 169 -20.41 -14.01 11.03
C GLU A 169 -19.92 -12.93 11.99
N TYR A 170 -20.02 -11.67 11.57
CA TYR A 170 -19.59 -10.49 12.31
C TYR A 170 -20.80 -9.65 12.72
N GLY A 171 -20.92 -9.39 14.02
CA GLY A 171 -21.90 -8.46 14.58
C GLY A 171 -21.27 -7.12 14.92
N TYR A 172 -22.01 -6.04 14.68
CA TYR A 172 -21.51 -4.68 14.89
C TYR A 172 -22.48 -3.88 15.75
N ASP A 173 -21.93 -2.91 16.49
CA ASP A 173 -22.72 -1.89 17.13
C ASP A 173 -23.12 -0.77 16.13
N LYS A 174 -23.88 0.22 16.62
CA LYS A 174 -24.37 1.35 15.81
C LYS A 174 -23.28 2.26 15.27
N VAL A 175 -22.10 2.29 15.90
CA VAL A 175 -20.97 3.13 15.49
C VAL A 175 -19.93 2.39 14.67
N GLY A 176 -20.08 1.06 14.51
CA GLY A 176 -19.25 0.24 13.61
C GLY A 176 -18.21 -0.63 14.32
N ASN A 177 -18.19 -0.68 15.65
CA ASN A 177 -17.30 -1.58 16.37
C ASN A 177 -17.79 -3.03 16.25
N THR A 178 -16.87 -3.99 16.08
CA THR A 178 -17.21 -5.43 16.07
C THR A 178 -17.52 -5.91 17.48
N VAL A 179 -18.77 -6.26 17.76
CA VAL A 179 -19.23 -6.70 19.08
C VAL A 179 -19.33 -8.22 19.22
N SER A 180 -19.41 -8.95 18.11
CA SER A 180 -19.40 -10.41 18.13
C SER A 180 -18.78 -11.02 16.88
N ILE A 181 -18.16 -12.17 17.06
CA ILE A 181 -17.73 -13.05 15.98
C ILE A 181 -18.30 -14.44 16.28
N THR A 182 -19.04 -14.98 15.32
CA THR A 182 -19.66 -16.31 15.40
C THR A 182 -19.07 -17.18 14.30
N LYS A 183 -18.81 -18.45 14.59
CA LYS A 183 -18.31 -19.42 13.63
C LYS A 183 -19.20 -20.66 13.69
N ASP A 184 -19.81 -21.01 12.55
CA ASP A 184 -20.79 -22.09 12.45
C ASP A 184 -21.81 -22.03 13.60
N GLU A 185 -22.48 -20.87 13.74
CA GLU A 185 -23.48 -20.58 14.77
C GLU A 185 -22.93 -20.54 16.23
N THR A 186 -21.64 -20.82 16.44
CA THR A 186 -21.01 -20.76 17.76
C THR A 186 -20.29 -19.43 17.96
N VAL A 187 -20.66 -18.70 19.00
CA VAL A 187 -19.93 -17.45 19.36
C VAL A 187 -18.52 -17.79 19.80
N ILE A 188 -17.53 -17.25 19.07
CA ILE A 188 -16.09 -17.46 19.38
C ILE A 188 -15.44 -16.24 20.00
N ALA A 189 -16.04 -15.06 19.86
CA ALA A 189 -15.57 -13.85 20.53
C ALA A 189 -16.71 -12.85 20.69
N LYS A 190 -16.68 -12.11 21.83
CA LYS A 190 -17.48 -10.90 22.04
C LYS A 190 -16.60 -9.77 22.53
N SER A 191 -16.94 -8.53 22.15
CA SER A 191 -16.25 -7.33 22.64
C SER A 191 -17.28 -6.32 23.14
N GLU A 192 -16.98 -5.70 24.27
CA GLU A 192 -17.72 -4.56 24.80
C GLU A 192 -16.79 -3.34 24.75
N TYR A 193 -17.35 -2.16 24.50
CA TYR A 193 -16.60 -0.92 24.31
C TYR A 193 -17.05 0.13 25.31
N ASP A 194 -16.11 0.95 25.77
CA ASP A 194 -16.41 2.11 26.61
C ASP A 194 -16.99 3.28 25.81
N GLY A 195 -17.37 4.35 26.48
CA GLY A 195 -17.93 5.55 25.84
C GLY A 195 -16.98 6.30 24.91
N ALA A 196 -15.69 5.94 24.88
CA ALA A 196 -14.68 6.45 23.95
C ALA A 196 -14.36 5.43 22.84
N TYR A 197 -15.19 4.40 22.67
CA TYR A 197 -15.05 3.32 21.68
C TYR A 197 -13.79 2.46 21.81
N ARG A 198 -13.24 2.35 23.03
CA ARG A 198 -12.10 1.49 23.35
C ARG A 198 -12.61 0.17 23.92
N VAL A 199 -11.94 -0.95 23.60
CA VAL A 199 -12.34 -2.27 24.09
C VAL A 199 -12.23 -2.33 25.60
N GLU A 200 -13.35 -2.38 26.31
CA GLU A 200 -13.42 -2.51 27.77
C GLU A 200 -13.40 -3.96 28.22
N LYS A 201 -14.02 -4.86 27.44
CA LYS A 201 -14.12 -6.28 27.76
C LYS A 201 -14.09 -7.14 26.52
N THR A 202 -13.41 -8.27 26.61
CA THR A 202 -13.43 -9.34 25.60
C THR A 202 -13.88 -10.63 26.26
N ILE A 203 -14.65 -11.44 25.53
CA ILE A 203 -15.09 -12.77 25.98
C ILE A 203 -14.73 -13.75 24.86
N ASP A 204 -14.01 -14.82 25.17
CA ASP A 204 -13.71 -15.87 24.20
C ASP A 204 -14.85 -16.88 24.03
N GLY A 205 -14.71 -17.82 23.10
CA GLY A 205 -15.72 -18.86 22.82
C GLY A 205 -15.96 -19.84 23.97
N LEU A 206 -15.09 -19.88 24.99
CA LEU A 206 -15.22 -20.69 26.20
C LEU A 206 -15.90 -19.91 27.35
N GLY A 207 -16.17 -18.61 27.12
CA GLY A 207 -16.77 -17.72 28.13
C GLY A 207 -15.75 -17.05 29.05
N ASN A 208 -14.44 -17.22 28.83
CA ASN A 208 -13.43 -16.51 29.61
C ASN A 208 -13.46 -15.04 29.25
N ALA A 209 -13.52 -14.16 30.26
CA ALA A 209 -13.57 -12.73 30.09
C ALA A 209 -12.25 -12.06 30.48
N GLY A 210 -11.74 -11.19 29.60
CA GLY A 210 -10.65 -10.25 29.89
C GLY A 210 -11.22 -8.83 29.94
N THR A 211 -10.82 -8.04 30.92
CA THR A 211 -11.21 -6.62 31.04
C THR A 211 -10.01 -5.72 30.90
N LYS A 212 -10.23 -4.52 30.31
CA LYS A 212 -9.27 -3.44 30.23
C LYS A 212 -9.85 -2.20 30.88
N GLN A 213 -9.03 -1.48 31.60
CA GLN A 213 -9.38 -0.17 32.13
C GLN A 213 -8.39 0.85 31.59
N TYR A 214 -8.88 2.03 31.28
CA TYR A 214 -8.08 3.08 30.67
C TYR A 214 -8.08 4.30 31.61
N ASP A 215 -6.94 4.94 31.73
CA ASP A 215 -6.86 6.23 32.41
C ASP A 215 -7.46 7.37 31.55
N GLY A 216 -7.49 8.59 32.11
CA GLY A 216 -8.05 9.76 31.42
C GLY A 216 -7.29 10.19 30.15
N VAL A 217 -6.09 9.66 29.92
CA VAL A 217 -5.27 9.92 28.71
C VAL A 217 -5.22 8.72 27.76
N GLY A 218 -5.89 7.61 28.12
CA GLY A 218 -6.10 6.48 27.22
C GLY A 218 -5.09 5.34 27.32
N ASN A 219 -4.28 5.30 28.38
CA ASN A 219 -3.34 4.20 28.67
C ASN A 219 -4.01 3.09 29.46
#